data_bf5341ce4b8fba2a5a2a843656a902e9
#
_entry.id   bf5341ce4b8fba2a5a2a843656a902e9
#
_cell.length_a   1.000
_cell.length_b   1.000
_cell.length_c   1.000
_cell.angle_alpha   90.00
_cell.angle_beta   90.00
_cell.angle_gamma   90.00
#
_symmetry.space_group_name_H-M   'P 1'
#
loop_
_entity.id
_entity.type
_entity.pdbx_description
1 polymer ?
#
loop_
_entity_poly.entity_id
_entity_poly.type
_entity_poly.pdbx_seq_one_letter_code
_entity_poly.pdbx_strand_id
1 'polypeptide(L)'
;MMLAAMVALSVVGCGSKTLSNDYVTVKQYKGLEVAQVEKVEVTDEQVEQSVQANLNAAAEKEPIKDRAAEKGDWVNIDYTGYIDDVAFEGGTATGSDLELGSGSFIGAEGGYAGFEDQIIGHSTGEEFDIEVKFSDSYPGTDVAGKVARFHIVLNEIYKQNIPELTDEWVASNSKTAKTADEYRKEVRKQIESSAETANETTLKSEIQEALLEEIDVKKYPKDAVEEQKKQMTDYYTQMAGLYGIELSEFITTYLQMTEDEFNSKVKESAQQTAAFDEAIKLIAEKQKLEPSEKEYKEKFKEYAEQAGADVDAYV
;
A
#
# COMPACT_ATOMS: atom_id res chain seq x y z
N MET A 1 -0.54 11.34 21.00
CA MET A 1 -1.11 12.68 21.14
C MET A 1 -0.18 13.65 20.44
N MET A 2 -0.31 13.80 19.10
CA MET A 2 0.49 14.74 18.31
C MET A 2 -0.32 16.03 18.21
N LEU A 3 0.24 17.12 18.73
CA LEU A 3 -0.30 18.47 18.50
C LEU A 3 0.02 18.86 17.05
N ALA A 4 -0.99 18.89 16.19
CA ALA A 4 -0.89 19.54 14.90
C ALA A 4 -0.76 21.06 15.16
N ALA A 5 0.41 21.61 14.93
CA ALA A 5 0.62 23.05 14.93
C ALA A 5 0.05 23.60 13.62
N MET A 6 -1.17 24.15 13.65
CA MET A 6 -1.71 24.96 12.57
C MET A 6 -0.88 26.25 12.48
N VAL A 7 -0.01 26.32 11.49
CA VAL A 7 0.57 27.60 11.10
C VAL A 7 -0.25 28.15 9.92
N ALA A 8 -1.20 28.99 10.24
CA ALA A 8 -1.94 29.76 9.24
C ALA A 8 -0.98 30.74 8.58
N LEU A 9 -0.51 30.44 7.39
CA LEU A 9 0.13 31.40 6.51
C LEU A 9 -0.98 32.25 5.83
N SER A 10 -1.43 33.28 6.54
CA SER A 10 -2.30 34.30 5.98
C SER A 10 -1.54 35.12 4.96
N VAL A 11 -1.52 34.68 3.70
CA VAL A 11 -1.24 35.56 2.58
C VAL A 11 -2.49 36.39 2.32
N VAL A 12 -2.55 37.58 2.88
CA VAL A 12 -3.55 38.58 2.54
C VAL A 12 -3.36 38.99 1.07
N GLY A 13 -3.94 38.21 0.17
CA GLY A 13 -4.05 38.48 -1.25
C GLY A 13 -5.41 39.07 -1.55
N CYS A 14 -5.48 40.35 -1.71
CA CYS A 14 -6.66 41.10 -2.11
C CYS A 14 -7.29 40.50 -3.38
N GLY A 15 -8.52 39.92 -3.28
CA GLY A 15 -9.41 39.69 -4.39
C GLY A 15 -9.27 38.37 -5.14
N SER A 16 -9.63 37.22 -4.51
CA SER A 16 -10.04 36.06 -5.30
C SER A 16 -11.41 36.40 -5.94
N LYS A 17 -11.39 36.71 -7.25
CA LYS A 17 -12.65 36.88 -7.98
C LYS A 17 -13.28 35.51 -8.10
N THR A 18 -14.48 35.36 -7.55
CA THR A 18 -15.35 34.21 -7.78
C THR A 18 -15.37 33.87 -9.28
N LEU A 19 -15.11 32.62 -9.62
CA LEU A 19 -15.23 32.09 -10.97
C LEU A 19 -16.57 31.36 -11.10
N SER A 20 -17.21 31.45 -12.26
CA SER A 20 -18.50 30.81 -12.40
C SER A 20 -18.79 30.51 -13.86
N ASN A 21 -19.39 29.35 -14.11
CA ASN A 21 -19.98 28.95 -15.37
C ASN A 21 -21.43 28.45 -15.16
N ASP A 22 -21.95 27.71 -16.11
CA ASP A 22 -23.29 27.12 -16.04
C ASP A 22 -23.41 25.99 -15.01
N TYR A 23 -22.32 25.36 -14.61
CA TYR A 23 -22.27 24.14 -13.80
C TYR A 23 -21.86 24.41 -12.35
N VAL A 24 -20.82 25.23 -12.15
CA VAL A 24 -20.24 25.47 -10.83
C VAL A 24 -19.97 26.96 -10.59
N THR A 25 -19.83 27.30 -9.31
CA THR A 25 -19.25 28.55 -8.84
C THR A 25 -18.08 28.20 -7.90
N VAL A 26 -16.89 28.68 -8.22
CA VAL A 26 -15.71 28.58 -7.35
C VAL A 26 -15.58 29.87 -6.57
N LYS A 27 -15.78 29.83 -5.26
CA LYS A 27 -15.75 31.00 -4.37
C LYS A 27 -14.32 31.48 -4.13
N GLN A 28 -13.42 30.54 -3.84
CA GLN A 28 -12.03 30.78 -3.61
C GLN A 28 -11.18 29.68 -4.25
N TYR A 29 -10.05 30.03 -4.85
CA TYR A 29 -9.08 29.09 -5.42
C TYR A 29 -7.62 29.51 -5.20
N LYS A 30 -7.41 30.60 -4.44
CA LYS A 30 -6.07 31.08 -4.03
C LYS A 30 -6.09 31.32 -2.54
N GLY A 31 -4.98 30.96 -1.88
CA GLY A 31 -4.89 31.06 -0.43
C GLY A 31 -5.81 30.08 0.29
N LEU A 32 -6.03 28.90 -0.28
CA LEU A 32 -6.71 27.81 0.39
C LEU A 32 -5.87 27.42 1.63
N GLU A 33 -6.55 27.21 2.74
CA GLU A 33 -5.92 26.71 3.96
C GLU A 33 -5.82 25.19 3.86
N VAL A 34 -4.59 24.70 3.87
CA VAL A 34 -4.28 23.25 3.85
C VAL A 34 -3.37 22.91 5.01
N ALA A 35 -3.40 21.67 5.48
CA ALA A 35 -2.47 21.21 6.50
C ALA A 35 -1.03 21.33 5.98
N GLN A 36 -0.12 21.79 6.85
CA GLN A 36 1.28 21.86 6.50
C GLN A 36 1.86 20.45 6.46
N VAL A 37 2.34 20.02 5.31
CA VAL A 37 3.09 18.77 5.18
C VAL A 37 4.51 19.02 5.68
N GLU A 38 4.89 18.33 6.76
CA GLU A 38 6.24 18.47 7.32
C GLU A 38 7.27 17.82 6.40
N LYS A 39 8.42 18.50 6.26
CA LYS A 39 9.56 17.90 5.54
C LYS A 39 10.07 16.70 6.32
N VAL A 40 10.12 15.54 5.67
CA VAL A 40 10.69 14.34 6.27
C VAL A 40 12.22 14.48 6.33
N GLU A 41 12.77 14.47 7.54
CA GLU A 41 14.21 14.34 7.75
C GLU A 41 14.56 12.86 7.88
N VAL A 42 15.35 12.35 6.92
CA VAL A 42 15.80 10.96 6.91
C VAL A 42 17.01 10.81 7.83
N THR A 43 16.85 10.01 8.88
CA THR A 43 17.92 9.74 9.85
C THR A 43 18.89 8.66 9.34
N ASP A 44 20.10 8.62 9.91
CA ASP A 44 21.07 7.56 9.61
C ASP A 44 20.52 6.17 10.03
N GLU A 45 19.76 6.11 11.11
CA GLU A 45 19.11 4.89 11.58
C GLU A 45 18.11 4.33 10.55
N GLN A 46 17.28 5.17 9.95
CA GLN A 46 16.36 4.76 8.89
C GLN A 46 17.11 4.23 7.65
N VAL A 47 18.24 4.84 7.32
CA VAL A 47 19.09 4.37 6.22
C VAL A 47 19.66 2.99 6.54
N GLU A 48 20.23 2.78 7.74
CA GLU A 48 20.78 1.48 8.12
C GLU A 48 19.69 0.39 8.21
N GLN A 49 18.49 0.72 8.70
CA GLN A 49 17.36 -0.20 8.69
C GLN A 49 16.97 -0.62 7.26
N SER A 50 16.93 0.33 6.32
CA SER A 50 16.64 0.03 4.91
C SER A 50 17.76 -0.77 4.25
N VAL A 51 19.02 -0.44 4.54
CA VAL A 51 20.19 -1.23 4.09
C VAL A 51 20.09 -2.66 4.60
N GLN A 52 19.81 -2.84 5.91
CA GLN A 52 19.65 -4.18 6.49
C GLN A 52 18.48 -4.95 5.88
N ALA A 53 17.35 -4.29 5.61
CA ALA A 53 16.22 -4.91 4.92
C ALA A 53 16.60 -5.40 3.51
N ASN A 54 17.40 -4.61 2.78
CA ASN A 54 17.89 -5.00 1.46
C ASN A 54 18.87 -6.18 1.52
N LEU A 55 19.74 -6.21 2.53
CA LEU A 55 20.65 -7.35 2.77
C LEU A 55 19.87 -8.62 3.14
N ASN A 56 18.86 -8.49 3.99
CA ASN A 56 17.98 -9.61 4.35
C ASN A 56 17.22 -10.13 3.12
N ALA A 57 16.73 -9.24 2.25
CA ALA A 57 16.06 -9.63 1.00
C ALA A 57 17.02 -10.32 -0.01
N ALA A 58 18.33 -10.02 0.09
CA ALA A 58 19.37 -10.64 -0.73
C ALA A 58 20.00 -11.88 -0.08
N ALA A 59 19.46 -12.34 1.06
CA ALA A 59 19.98 -13.50 1.77
C ALA A 59 19.82 -14.78 0.94
N GLU A 60 20.84 -15.61 0.96
CA GLU A 60 20.82 -16.92 0.31
C GLU A 60 20.36 -18.00 1.28
N LYS A 61 19.50 -18.91 0.81
CA LYS A 61 19.05 -20.07 1.58
C LYS A 61 20.08 -21.20 1.48
N GLU A 62 20.60 -21.65 2.61
CA GLU A 62 21.45 -22.84 2.71
C GLU A 62 20.64 -24.00 3.30
N PRO A 63 20.18 -24.98 2.49
CA PRO A 63 19.31 -26.05 2.97
C PRO A 63 20.02 -26.96 3.97
N ILE A 64 19.31 -27.35 5.03
CA ILE A 64 19.73 -28.32 6.06
C ILE A 64 18.93 -29.60 5.82
N LYS A 65 19.62 -30.69 5.50
CA LYS A 65 18.98 -31.98 5.13
C LYS A 65 19.37 -33.15 6.03
N ASP A 66 20.30 -32.95 6.94
CA ASP A 66 20.97 -34.01 7.73
C ASP A 66 20.60 -34.01 9.20
N ARG A 67 19.76 -33.06 9.63
CA ARG A 67 19.27 -32.97 11.01
C ARG A 67 17.85 -32.39 11.08
N ALA A 68 17.23 -32.56 12.23
CA ALA A 68 15.98 -31.88 12.58
C ALA A 68 16.17 -30.36 12.78
N ALA A 69 15.08 -29.62 12.75
CA ALA A 69 15.04 -28.18 12.96
C ALA A 69 15.46 -27.80 14.38
N GLU A 70 16.28 -26.78 14.49
CA GLU A 70 16.77 -26.21 15.74
C GLU A 70 16.37 -24.74 15.87
N LYS A 71 16.45 -24.21 17.08
CA LYS A 71 16.24 -22.77 17.31
C LYS A 71 17.24 -21.93 16.50
N GLY A 72 16.74 -20.92 15.78
CA GLY A 72 17.50 -20.06 14.88
C GLY A 72 17.61 -20.57 13.45
N ASP A 73 17.07 -21.77 13.15
CA ASP A 73 16.89 -22.20 11.78
C ASP A 73 15.65 -21.51 11.17
N TRP A 74 15.70 -21.31 9.89
CA TRP A 74 14.52 -20.95 9.09
C TRP A 74 13.85 -22.22 8.57
N VAL A 75 12.54 -22.21 8.57
CA VAL A 75 11.74 -23.29 8.01
C VAL A 75 10.76 -22.74 7.00
N ASN A 76 10.49 -23.53 5.96
CA ASN A 76 9.37 -23.31 5.06
C ASN A 76 8.27 -24.31 5.42
N ILE A 77 7.07 -23.83 5.71
CA ILE A 77 5.96 -24.64 6.16
C ILE A 77 4.67 -24.36 5.40
N ASP A 78 3.83 -25.39 5.28
CA ASP A 78 2.40 -25.20 5.06
C ASP A 78 1.70 -25.45 6.39
N TYR A 79 0.64 -24.70 6.64
CA TYR A 79 -0.16 -24.94 7.84
C TYR A 79 -1.65 -24.67 7.61
N THR A 80 -2.48 -25.38 8.37
CA THR A 80 -3.92 -25.16 8.45
C THR A 80 -4.36 -25.23 9.92
N GLY A 81 -4.94 -24.14 10.40
CA GLY A 81 -5.43 -23.99 11.77
C GLY A 81 -6.91 -24.33 11.90
N TYR A 82 -7.25 -25.04 12.97
CA TYR A 82 -8.61 -25.46 13.30
C TYR A 82 -8.96 -25.05 14.74
N ILE A 83 -10.18 -24.57 14.93
CA ILE A 83 -10.80 -24.39 16.23
C ILE A 83 -12.07 -25.25 16.23
N ASP A 84 -12.22 -26.14 17.21
CA ASP A 84 -13.32 -27.11 17.27
C ASP A 84 -13.49 -27.91 15.96
N ASP A 85 -12.35 -28.32 15.35
CA ASP A 85 -12.25 -29.04 14.07
C ASP A 85 -12.74 -28.26 12.82
N VAL A 86 -13.02 -26.98 12.96
CA VAL A 86 -13.37 -26.10 11.83
C VAL A 86 -12.18 -25.19 11.50
N ALA A 87 -11.77 -25.17 10.23
CA ALA A 87 -10.75 -24.26 9.76
C ALA A 87 -11.23 -22.81 9.91
N PHE A 88 -10.35 -21.91 10.40
CA PHE A 88 -10.70 -20.51 10.61
C PHE A 88 -9.99 -19.60 9.62
N GLU A 89 -10.59 -18.46 9.36
CA GLU A 89 -10.04 -17.45 8.43
C GLU A 89 -8.70 -16.90 8.93
N GLY A 90 -7.70 -16.82 8.03
CA GLY A 90 -6.33 -16.43 8.37
C GLY A 90 -5.51 -17.54 9.05
N GLY A 91 -6.10 -18.72 9.32
CA GLY A 91 -5.39 -19.86 9.91
C GLY A 91 -4.66 -20.75 8.90
N THR A 92 -4.68 -20.44 7.59
CA THR A 92 -4.08 -21.29 6.55
C THR A 92 -3.07 -20.52 5.71
N ALA A 93 -1.91 -21.11 5.48
CA ALA A 93 -0.93 -20.64 4.51
C ALA A 93 -0.14 -21.79 3.91
N THR A 94 0.43 -21.56 2.73
CA THR A 94 1.35 -22.47 2.04
C THR A 94 2.66 -21.76 1.73
N GLY A 95 3.78 -22.48 1.87
CA GLY A 95 5.12 -21.95 1.58
C GLY A 95 5.54 -20.80 2.50
N SER A 96 5.07 -20.77 3.74
CA SER A 96 5.38 -19.72 4.70
C SER A 96 6.78 -19.91 5.29
N ASP A 97 7.62 -18.89 5.14
CA ASP A 97 8.95 -18.88 5.75
C ASP A 97 8.89 -18.32 7.18
N LEU A 98 9.61 -18.94 8.11
CA LEU A 98 9.56 -18.67 9.54
C LEU A 98 10.91 -18.95 10.20
N GLU A 99 11.44 -18.02 11.01
CA GLU A 99 12.63 -18.23 11.84
C GLU A 99 12.21 -18.78 13.20
N LEU A 100 12.70 -19.96 13.56
CA LEU A 100 12.37 -20.62 14.81
C LEU A 100 13.00 -19.93 16.02
N GLY A 101 12.15 -19.49 16.94
CA GLY A 101 12.54 -18.74 18.13
C GLY A 101 12.60 -17.24 17.94
N SER A 102 12.08 -16.71 16.81
CA SER A 102 11.93 -15.28 16.54
C SER A 102 10.82 -14.64 17.40
N GLY A 103 9.80 -15.41 17.77
CA GLY A 103 8.59 -14.93 18.43
C GLY A 103 7.61 -14.23 17.48
N SER A 104 7.75 -14.46 16.17
CA SER A 104 6.89 -13.84 15.14
C SER A 104 5.51 -14.47 15.05
N PHE A 105 5.39 -15.73 15.48
CA PHE A 105 4.14 -16.47 15.54
C PHE A 105 3.52 -16.48 16.94
N ILE A 106 2.51 -17.32 17.15
CA ILE A 106 1.79 -17.42 18.41
C ILE A 106 2.74 -17.92 19.50
N GLY A 107 2.99 -17.10 20.52
CA GLY A 107 3.84 -17.44 21.65
C GLY A 107 3.19 -18.44 22.61
N ALA A 108 3.97 -18.90 23.59
CA ALA A 108 3.47 -19.77 24.66
C ALA A 108 2.41 -19.03 25.52
N GLU A 109 1.24 -19.64 25.73
CA GLU A 109 0.14 -19.09 26.50
C GLU A 109 -0.66 -20.18 27.21
N GLY A 110 -1.08 -19.94 28.42
CA GLY A 110 -2.01 -20.78 29.16
C GLY A 110 -1.56 -22.23 29.36
N GLY A 111 -0.25 -22.51 29.36
CA GLY A 111 0.34 -23.84 29.49
C GLY A 111 0.59 -24.55 28.14
N TYR A 112 0.25 -23.96 27.02
CA TYR A 112 0.60 -24.41 25.68
C TYR A 112 1.95 -23.82 25.27
N ALA A 113 2.79 -24.63 24.60
CA ALA A 113 4.04 -24.15 24.01
C ALA A 113 3.76 -23.21 22.82
N GLY A 114 4.73 -22.35 22.48
CA GLY A 114 4.60 -21.48 21.31
C GLY A 114 4.60 -22.26 20.00
N PHE A 115 4.04 -21.67 18.95
CA PHE A 115 3.97 -22.25 17.62
C PHE A 115 5.35 -22.69 17.11
N GLU A 116 6.33 -21.79 17.19
CA GLU A 116 7.70 -22.03 16.72
C GLU A 116 8.41 -23.11 17.57
N ASP A 117 8.19 -23.11 18.88
CA ASP A 117 8.82 -24.05 19.80
C ASP A 117 8.42 -25.51 19.51
N GLN A 118 7.22 -25.71 19.00
CA GLN A 118 6.70 -27.06 18.71
C GLN A 118 7.19 -27.60 17.35
N ILE A 119 7.74 -26.76 16.48
CA ILE A 119 8.36 -27.18 15.21
C ILE A 119 9.80 -27.67 15.43
N ILE A 120 10.47 -27.19 16.49
CA ILE A 120 11.83 -27.62 16.83
C ILE A 120 11.84 -29.14 17.08
N GLY A 121 12.80 -29.82 16.45
CA GLY A 121 12.98 -31.27 16.56
C GLY A 121 12.29 -32.07 15.43
N HIS A 122 11.49 -31.43 14.58
CA HIS A 122 10.94 -32.07 13.38
C HIS A 122 11.88 -31.96 12.19
N SER A 123 11.75 -32.86 11.24
CA SER A 123 12.59 -32.96 10.04
C SER A 123 11.84 -32.57 8.77
N THR A 124 12.56 -32.17 7.74
CA THR A 124 11.99 -31.88 6.41
C THR A 124 11.15 -33.05 5.90
N GLY A 125 9.95 -32.75 5.43
CA GLY A 125 8.95 -33.70 4.91
C GLY A 125 8.06 -34.31 6.00
N GLU A 126 8.20 -33.94 7.26
CA GLU A 126 7.28 -34.40 8.31
C GLU A 126 5.99 -33.59 8.27
N GLU A 127 4.89 -34.31 8.56
CA GLU A 127 3.55 -33.77 8.79
C GLU A 127 3.14 -34.06 10.23
N PHE A 128 2.72 -33.03 10.96
CA PHE A 128 2.38 -33.16 12.37
C PHE A 128 1.38 -32.10 12.82
N ASP A 129 0.73 -32.37 13.95
CA ASP A 129 -0.19 -31.40 14.57
C ASP A 129 0.44 -30.76 15.80
N ILE A 130 0.19 -29.48 15.99
CA ILE A 130 0.55 -28.73 17.18
C ILE A 130 -0.69 -28.06 17.78
N GLU A 131 -0.66 -27.75 19.07
CA GLU A 131 -1.73 -26.99 19.73
C GLU A 131 -1.14 -25.72 20.33
N VAL A 132 -1.79 -24.59 20.06
CA VAL A 132 -1.45 -23.28 20.63
C VAL A 132 -2.68 -22.65 21.24
N LYS A 133 -2.48 -21.77 22.22
CA LYS A 133 -3.54 -20.94 22.75
C LYS A 133 -3.31 -19.48 22.34
N PHE A 134 -4.29 -18.87 21.71
CA PHE A 134 -4.30 -17.43 21.47
C PHE A 134 -4.46 -16.67 22.80
N SER A 135 -3.74 -15.55 22.97
CA SER A 135 -3.94 -14.70 24.13
C SER A 135 -5.35 -14.10 24.14
N ASP A 136 -5.88 -13.79 25.33
CA ASP A 136 -7.20 -13.15 25.45
C ASP A 136 -7.21 -11.75 24.81
N SER A 137 -6.04 -11.12 24.63
CA SER A 137 -5.84 -9.81 23.97
C SER A 137 -5.46 -9.91 22.49
N TYR A 138 -5.56 -11.09 21.87
CA TYR A 138 -5.22 -11.25 20.47
C TYR A 138 -6.14 -10.39 19.58
N PRO A 139 -5.60 -9.66 18.58
CA PRO A 139 -6.38 -8.72 17.77
C PRO A 139 -7.55 -9.36 17.01
N GLY A 140 -7.41 -10.62 16.59
CA GLY A 140 -8.47 -11.38 15.94
C GLY A 140 -9.51 -11.84 16.96
N THR A 141 -10.62 -11.14 17.10
CA THR A 141 -11.66 -11.40 18.11
C THR A 141 -12.26 -12.80 18.02
N ASP A 142 -12.28 -13.39 16.83
CA ASP A 142 -12.86 -14.70 16.57
C ASP A 142 -11.99 -15.84 17.08
N VAL A 143 -10.71 -15.60 17.32
CA VAL A 143 -9.73 -16.59 17.82
C VAL A 143 -9.18 -16.26 19.20
N ALA A 144 -9.34 -15.02 19.71
CA ALA A 144 -8.84 -14.59 21.00
C ALA A 144 -9.26 -15.53 22.14
N GLY A 145 -8.31 -15.91 23.00
CA GLY A 145 -8.51 -16.80 24.13
C GLY A 145 -8.75 -18.27 23.79
N LYS A 146 -8.89 -18.63 22.52
CA LYS A 146 -9.19 -20.01 22.08
C LYS A 146 -7.93 -20.84 21.91
N VAL A 147 -8.09 -22.15 22.03
CA VAL A 147 -7.08 -23.13 21.66
C VAL A 147 -7.30 -23.51 20.20
N ALA A 148 -6.24 -23.48 19.40
CA ALA A 148 -6.25 -23.89 18.01
C ALA A 148 -5.27 -25.05 17.79
N ARG A 149 -5.68 -26.03 17.00
CA ARG A 149 -4.83 -27.08 16.47
C ARG A 149 -4.36 -26.67 15.08
N PHE A 150 -3.06 -26.74 14.84
CA PHE A 150 -2.50 -26.50 13.51
C PHE A 150 -1.94 -27.80 12.96
N HIS A 151 -2.36 -28.17 11.76
CA HIS A 151 -1.73 -29.19 10.95
C HIS A 151 -0.60 -28.55 10.16
N ILE A 152 0.62 -29.05 10.30
CA ILE A 152 1.82 -28.46 9.71
C ILE A 152 2.49 -29.48 8.79
N VAL A 153 2.94 -29.01 7.63
CA VAL A 153 3.86 -29.72 6.74
C VAL A 153 5.17 -28.96 6.73
N LEU A 154 6.25 -29.58 7.17
CA LEU A 154 7.60 -28.97 7.18
C LEU A 154 8.28 -29.23 5.83
N ASN A 155 8.22 -28.25 4.94
CA ASN A 155 8.72 -28.35 3.56
C ASN A 155 10.24 -28.30 3.47
N GLU A 156 10.88 -27.38 4.22
CA GLU A 156 12.32 -27.15 4.17
C GLU A 156 12.85 -26.60 5.50
N ILE A 157 14.08 -26.98 5.84
CA ILE A 157 14.88 -26.39 6.91
C ILE A 157 16.12 -25.76 6.26
N TYR A 158 16.43 -24.50 6.60
CA TYR A 158 17.58 -23.83 6.01
C TYR A 158 18.16 -22.77 6.96
N LYS A 159 19.41 -22.40 6.70
CA LYS A 159 20.00 -21.17 7.23
C LYS A 159 19.83 -20.05 6.22
N GLN A 160 19.60 -18.87 6.73
CA GLN A 160 19.59 -17.66 5.92
C GLN A 160 20.96 -16.98 6.03
N ASN A 161 21.74 -17.03 4.96
CA ASN A 161 23.04 -16.41 4.88
C ASN A 161 22.87 -14.96 4.38
N ILE A 162 22.78 -14.03 5.33
CA ILE A 162 22.65 -12.60 5.02
C ILE A 162 24.02 -12.08 4.63
N PRO A 163 24.18 -11.49 3.43
CA PRO A 163 25.47 -10.94 3.01
C PRO A 163 25.86 -9.73 3.85
N GLU A 164 27.16 -9.50 4.00
CA GLU A 164 27.67 -8.27 4.57
C GLU A 164 27.66 -7.14 3.54
N LEU A 165 27.46 -5.90 3.99
CA LEU A 165 27.56 -4.72 3.14
C LEU A 165 29.02 -4.41 2.83
N THR A 166 29.57 -5.06 1.82
CA THR A 166 30.92 -4.82 1.31
C THR A 166 30.88 -4.09 -0.03
N ASP A 167 32.00 -3.48 -0.43
CA ASP A 167 32.08 -2.80 -1.73
C ASP A 167 31.89 -3.80 -2.89
N GLU A 168 32.33 -5.07 -2.73
CA GLU A 168 32.11 -6.14 -3.72
C GLU A 168 30.64 -6.49 -3.85
N TRP A 169 29.93 -6.59 -2.72
CA TRP A 169 28.50 -6.84 -2.73
C TRP A 169 27.75 -5.70 -3.42
N VAL A 170 28.07 -4.45 -3.07
CA VAL A 170 27.47 -3.24 -3.66
C VAL A 170 27.73 -3.18 -5.16
N ALA A 171 28.96 -3.43 -5.61
CA ALA A 171 29.32 -3.42 -7.03
C ALA A 171 28.53 -4.46 -7.85
N SER A 172 28.10 -5.56 -7.20
CA SER A 172 27.32 -6.63 -7.84
C SER A 172 25.81 -6.40 -7.80
N ASN A 173 25.31 -5.64 -6.80
CA ASN A 173 23.88 -5.50 -6.52
C ASN A 173 23.33 -4.09 -6.80
N SER A 174 24.17 -3.03 -6.88
CA SER A 174 23.75 -1.69 -7.26
C SER A 174 24.15 -1.35 -8.70
N LYS A 175 23.26 -0.65 -9.42
CA LYS A 175 23.54 -0.13 -10.75
C LYS A 175 24.40 1.15 -10.71
N THR A 176 24.34 1.90 -9.62
CA THR A 176 24.91 3.26 -9.51
C THR A 176 26.00 3.36 -8.48
N ALA A 177 25.84 2.75 -7.29
CA ALA A 177 26.85 2.74 -6.23
C ALA A 177 27.93 1.68 -6.50
N LYS A 178 29.16 1.96 -5.98
CA LYS A 178 30.30 1.06 -6.06
C LYS A 178 30.93 0.75 -4.71
N THR A 179 30.58 1.52 -3.68
CA THR A 179 31.06 1.36 -2.32
C THR A 179 29.89 1.33 -1.34
N ALA A 180 30.10 0.78 -0.15
CA ALA A 180 29.11 0.75 0.93
C ALA A 180 28.62 2.17 1.29
N ASP A 181 29.52 3.15 1.30
CA ASP A 181 29.16 4.55 1.60
C ASP A 181 28.33 5.20 0.47
N GLU A 182 28.59 4.87 -0.79
CA GLU A 182 27.77 5.32 -1.91
C GLU A 182 26.39 4.67 -1.88
N TYR A 183 26.32 3.38 -1.50
CA TYR A 183 25.07 2.67 -1.37
C TYR A 183 24.16 3.26 -0.26
N ARG A 184 24.73 3.60 0.90
CA ARG A 184 23.98 4.32 1.94
C ARG A 184 23.43 5.65 1.45
N LYS A 185 24.19 6.40 0.64
CA LYS A 185 23.71 7.64 0.03
C LYS A 185 22.60 7.40 -1.01
N GLU A 186 22.70 6.32 -1.78
CA GLU A 186 21.67 5.91 -2.73
C GLU A 186 20.36 5.55 -1.99
N VAL A 187 20.45 4.73 -0.94
CA VAL A 187 19.30 4.35 -0.09
C VAL A 187 18.69 5.58 0.58
N ARG A 188 19.50 6.50 1.13
CA ARG A 188 19.02 7.76 1.69
C ARG A 188 18.21 8.55 0.67
N LYS A 189 18.78 8.75 -0.53
CA LYS A 189 18.11 9.49 -1.62
C LYS A 189 16.79 8.80 -2.02
N GLN A 190 16.74 7.49 -2.01
CA GLN A 190 15.52 6.75 -2.32
C GLN A 190 14.44 6.98 -1.25
N ILE A 191 14.79 6.95 0.04
CA ILE A 191 13.86 7.24 1.14
C ILE A 191 13.37 8.69 1.05
N GLU A 192 14.28 9.66 0.83
CA GLU A 192 13.94 11.09 0.66
C GLU A 192 12.99 11.29 -0.51
N SER A 193 13.26 10.69 -1.67
CA SER A 193 12.40 10.79 -2.85
C SER A 193 11.03 10.15 -2.64
N SER A 194 10.97 9.01 -1.95
CA SER A 194 9.69 8.37 -1.61
C SER A 194 8.86 9.22 -0.65
N ALA A 195 9.52 9.81 0.35
CA ALA A 195 8.88 10.71 1.30
C ALA A 195 8.39 12.00 0.62
N GLU A 196 9.17 12.59 -0.28
CA GLU A 196 8.78 13.76 -1.06
C GLU A 196 7.55 13.46 -1.94
N THR A 197 7.55 12.31 -2.63
CA THR A 197 6.40 11.87 -3.43
C THR A 197 5.15 11.65 -2.58
N ALA A 198 5.29 11.04 -1.39
CA ALA A 198 4.18 10.87 -0.45
C ALA A 198 3.65 12.23 0.03
N ASN A 199 4.54 13.16 0.38
CA ASN A 199 4.19 14.50 0.80
C ASN A 199 3.48 15.29 -0.31
N GLU A 200 3.97 15.20 -1.56
CA GLU A 200 3.28 15.82 -2.70
C GLU A 200 1.87 15.24 -2.91
N THR A 201 1.72 13.94 -2.76
CA THR A 201 0.42 13.28 -2.90
C THR A 201 -0.54 13.75 -1.80
N THR A 202 -0.07 13.79 -0.55
CA THR A 202 -0.86 14.31 0.58
C THR A 202 -1.26 15.76 0.35
N LEU A 203 -0.32 16.63 -0.05
CA LEU A 203 -0.60 18.03 -0.33
C LEU A 203 -1.61 18.21 -1.47
N LYS A 204 -1.52 17.40 -2.53
CA LYS A 204 -2.50 17.42 -3.63
C LYS A 204 -3.90 17.04 -3.14
N SER A 205 -4.02 16.02 -2.28
CA SER A 205 -5.29 15.62 -1.69
C SER A 205 -5.88 16.71 -0.79
N GLU A 206 -5.10 17.31 0.07
CA GLU A 206 -5.50 18.42 0.95
C GLU A 206 -5.99 19.65 0.13
N ILE A 207 -5.25 20.00 -0.94
CA ILE A 207 -5.66 21.09 -1.84
C ILE A 207 -6.99 20.74 -2.55
N GLN A 208 -7.15 19.50 -2.98
CA GLN A 208 -8.37 19.04 -3.63
C GLN A 208 -9.57 19.13 -2.68
N GLU A 209 -9.42 18.66 -1.43
CA GLU A 209 -10.47 18.74 -0.41
C GLU A 209 -10.83 20.19 -0.11
N ALA A 210 -9.84 21.04 0.16
CA ALA A 210 -10.06 22.46 0.43
C ALA A 210 -10.72 23.20 -0.77
N LEU A 211 -10.38 22.81 -1.99
CA LEU A 211 -11.03 23.38 -3.18
C LEU A 211 -12.47 22.90 -3.34
N LEU A 212 -12.75 21.62 -3.05
CA LEU A 212 -14.11 21.06 -3.11
C LEU A 212 -15.09 21.81 -2.17
N GLU A 213 -14.63 22.22 -0.99
CA GLU A 213 -15.44 23.04 -0.06
C GLU A 213 -15.79 24.43 -0.62
N GLU A 214 -14.97 24.95 -1.53
CA GLU A 214 -15.18 26.25 -2.18
C GLU A 214 -16.00 26.17 -3.47
N ILE A 215 -16.51 24.98 -3.84
CA ILE A 215 -17.31 24.78 -5.06
C ILE A 215 -18.79 24.69 -4.73
N ASP A 216 -19.57 25.65 -5.21
CA ASP A 216 -21.03 25.55 -5.24
C ASP A 216 -21.48 24.94 -6.58
N VAL A 217 -22.07 23.76 -6.53
CA VAL A 217 -22.61 23.07 -7.73
C VAL A 217 -23.98 23.57 -8.05
N LYS A 218 -24.19 24.11 -9.27
CA LYS A 218 -25.49 24.56 -9.79
C LYS A 218 -26.24 23.44 -10.50
N LYS A 219 -25.54 22.68 -11.30
CA LYS A 219 -26.00 21.47 -11.99
C LYS A 219 -24.81 20.62 -12.41
N TYR A 220 -25.03 19.35 -12.61
CA TYR A 220 -23.98 18.43 -13.08
C TYR A 220 -24.02 18.33 -14.63
N PRO A 221 -22.83 18.35 -15.29
CA PRO A 221 -22.73 18.08 -16.74
C PRO A 221 -23.01 16.57 -16.97
N LYS A 222 -24.18 16.31 -17.62
CA LYS A 222 -24.70 14.93 -17.74
C LYS A 222 -23.73 13.97 -18.42
N ASP A 223 -23.14 14.39 -19.54
CA ASP A 223 -22.26 13.54 -20.32
C ASP A 223 -20.98 13.20 -19.54
N ALA A 224 -20.40 14.18 -18.85
CA ALA A 224 -19.23 13.95 -18.00
C ALA A 224 -19.54 13.01 -16.82
N VAL A 225 -20.72 13.16 -16.18
CA VAL A 225 -21.13 12.25 -15.11
C VAL A 225 -21.30 10.81 -15.61
N GLU A 226 -21.95 10.61 -16.78
CA GLU A 226 -22.13 9.26 -17.33
C GLU A 226 -20.79 8.64 -17.76
N GLU A 227 -19.87 9.44 -18.28
CA GLU A 227 -18.51 8.98 -18.60
C GLU A 227 -17.74 8.54 -17.34
N GLN A 228 -17.74 9.35 -16.29
CA GLN A 228 -17.11 9.02 -15.01
C GLN A 228 -17.72 7.78 -14.36
N LYS A 229 -19.04 7.64 -14.38
CA LYS A 229 -19.74 6.43 -13.91
C LYS A 229 -19.26 5.19 -14.66
N LYS A 230 -19.19 5.30 -16.00
CA LYS A 230 -18.71 4.19 -16.82
C LYS A 230 -17.27 3.82 -16.48
N GLN A 231 -16.36 4.78 -16.38
CA GLN A 231 -14.96 4.54 -16.02
C GLN A 231 -14.81 3.84 -14.66
N MET A 232 -15.56 4.31 -13.64
CA MET A 232 -15.57 3.69 -12.33
C MET A 232 -16.11 2.25 -12.36
N THR A 233 -17.21 2.03 -13.08
CA THR A 233 -17.80 0.69 -13.20
C THR A 233 -16.87 -0.25 -13.96
N ASP A 234 -16.25 0.21 -15.05
CA ASP A 234 -15.27 -0.56 -15.82
C ASP A 234 -14.05 -0.93 -14.96
N TYR A 235 -13.56 -0.01 -14.13
CA TYR A 235 -12.46 -0.28 -13.18
C TYR A 235 -12.81 -1.42 -12.21
N TYR A 236 -13.97 -1.36 -11.56
CA TYR A 236 -14.38 -2.43 -10.63
C TYR A 236 -14.68 -3.74 -11.34
N THR A 237 -15.15 -3.69 -12.59
CA THR A 237 -15.33 -4.89 -13.42
C THR A 237 -14.00 -5.55 -13.75
N GLN A 238 -12.96 -4.76 -14.06
CA GLN A 238 -11.61 -5.29 -14.26
C GLN A 238 -11.03 -5.89 -12.98
N MET A 239 -11.23 -5.23 -11.84
CA MET A 239 -10.82 -5.77 -10.55
C MET A 239 -11.48 -7.12 -10.26
N ALA A 240 -12.79 -7.24 -10.44
CA ALA A 240 -13.51 -8.51 -10.30
C ALA A 240 -12.93 -9.59 -11.22
N GLY A 241 -12.62 -9.24 -12.47
CA GLY A 241 -11.99 -10.13 -13.43
C GLY A 241 -10.62 -10.68 -12.98
N LEU A 242 -9.82 -9.90 -12.24
CA LEU A 242 -8.56 -10.39 -11.66
C LEU A 242 -8.76 -11.48 -10.61
N TYR A 243 -9.89 -11.47 -9.94
CA TYR A 243 -10.30 -12.52 -8.98
C TYR A 243 -11.10 -13.66 -9.63
N GLY A 244 -11.36 -13.56 -10.94
CA GLY A 244 -12.12 -14.59 -11.69
C GLY A 244 -13.61 -14.64 -11.35
N ILE A 245 -14.19 -13.53 -10.84
CA ILE A 245 -15.58 -13.41 -10.41
C ILE A 245 -16.32 -12.28 -11.17
N GLU A 246 -17.64 -12.29 -11.11
CA GLU A 246 -18.48 -11.25 -11.67
C GLU A 246 -18.51 -10.01 -10.77
N LEU A 247 -18.81 -8.82 -11.35
CA LEU A 247 -18.87 -7.56 -10.61
C LEU A 247 -19.87 -7.61 -9.44
N SER A 248 -21.03 -8.24 -9.59
CA SER A 248 -22.04 -8.37 -8.55
C SER A 248 -21.53 -9.15 -7.33
N GLU A 249 -20.75 -10.21 -7.56
CA GLU A 249 -20.11 -10.98 -6.49
C GLU A 249 -18.98 -10.20 -5.84
N PHE A 250 -18.19 -9.44 -6.63
CA PHE A 250 -17.16 -8.57 -6.10
C PHE A 250 -17.75 -7.49 -5.17
N ILE A 251 -18.85 -6.84 -5.59
CA ILE A 251 -19.55 -5.83 -4.80
C ILE A 251 -20.02 -6.41 -3.45
N THR A 252 -20.62 -7.57 -3.47
CA THR A 252 -21.19 -8.16 -2.24
C THR A 252 -20.14 -8.76 -1.32
N THR A 253 -19.12 -9.42 -1.86
CA THR A 253 -18.12 -10.17 -1.10
C THR A 253 -16.97 -9.29 -0.63
N TYR A 254 -16.40 -8.47 -1.53
CA TYR A 254 -15.21 -7.68 -1.24
C TYR A 254 -15.52 -6.25 -0.82
N LEU A 255 -16.51 -5.61 -1.43
CA LEU A 255 -16.91 -4.25 -1.05
C LEU A 255 -17.94 -4.25 0.09
N GLN A 256 -18.53 -5.39 0.43
CA GLN A 256 -19.53 -5.60 1.50
C GLN A 256 -20.70 -4.61 1.41
N MET A 257 -21.21 -4.39 0.20
CA MET A 257 -22.35 -3.51 -0.06
C MET A 257 -23.32 -4.13 -1.06
N THR A 258 -24.52 -3.60 -1.13
CA THR A 258 -25.50 -3.95 -2.15
C THR A 258 -25.18 -3.28 -3.49
N GLU A 259 -25.70 -3.81 -4.60
CA GLU A 259 -25.57 -3.15 -5.92
C GLU A 259 -26.19 -1.75 -5.95
N ASP A 260 -27.26 -1.51 -5.23
CA ASP A 260 -27.91 -0.20 -5.15
C ASP A 260 -27.02 0.82 -4.41
N GLU A 261 -26.39 0.41 -3.31
CA GLU A 261 -25.42 1.23 -2.57
C GLU A 261 -24.18 1.52 -3.42
N PHE A 262 -23.66 0.52 -4.14
CA PHE A 262 -22.57 0.69 -5.08
C PHE A 262 -22.91 1.71 -6.17
N ASN A 263 -24.05 1.52 -6.86
CA ASN A 263 -24.52 2.42 -7.92
C ASN A 263 -24.75 3.85 -7.41
N SER A 264 -25.26 3.99 -6.18
CA SER A 264 -25.43 5.31 -5.54
C SER A 264 -24.10 5.99 -5.28
N LYS A 265 -23.12 5.26 -4.71
CA LYS A 265 -21.76 5.78 -4.45
C LYS A 265 -21.02 6.13 -5.74
N VAL A 266 -21.09 5.27 -6.76
CA VAL A 266 -20.50 5.55 -8.08
C VAL A 266 -21.10 6.81 -8.69
N LYS A 267 -22.42 6.99 -8.60
CA LYS A 267 -23.09 8.20 -9.11
C LYS A 267 -22.65 9.43 -8.33
N GLU A 268 -22.61 9.39 -7.02
CA GLU A 268 -22.19 10.51 -6.17
C GLU A 268 -20.73 10.91 -6.45
N SER A 269 -19.84 9.93 -6.50
CA SER A 269 -18.43 10.16 -6.83
C SER A 269 -18.24 10.71 -8.24
N ALA A 270 -18.98 10.20 -9.23
CA ALA A 270 -18.95 10.70 -10.59
C ALA A 270 -19.46 12.17 -10.68
N GLN A 271 -20.47 12.51 -9.90
CA GLN A 271 -20.98 13.88 -9.81
C GLN A 271 -19.96 14.84 -9.20
N GLN A 272 -19.30 14.42 -8.11
CA GLN A 272 -18.24 15.21 -7.46
C GLN A 272 -17.07 15.42 -8.40
N THR A 273 -16.59 14.35 -9.07
CA THR A 273 -15.50 14.43 -10.05
C THR A 273 -15.85 15.38 -11.20
N ALA A 274 -17.03 15.24 -11.79
CA ALA A 274 -17.45 16.11 -12.90
C ALA A 274 -17.57 17.59 -12.48
N ALA A 275 -18.02 17.87 -11.26
CA ALA A 275 -18.09 19.24 -10.73
C ALA A 275 -16.69 19.80 -10.45
N PHE A 276 -15.79 18.98 -9.91
CA PHE A 276 -14.40 19.36 -9.67
C PHE A 276 -13.67 19.66 -10.99
N ASP A 277 -13.83 18.81 -12.01
CA ASP A 277 -13.25 19.02 -13.34
C ASP A 277 -13.70 20.36 -13.98
N GLU A 278 -14.98 20.70 -13.82
CA GLU A 278 -15.48 22.00 -14.28
C GLU A 278 -14.86 23.18 -13.53
N ALA A 279 -14.62 23.03 -12.22
CA ALA A 279 -13.92 24.05 -11.44
C ALA A 279 -12.45 24.21 -11.86
N ILE A 280 -11.75 23.10 -12.08
CA ILE A 280 -10.35 23.08 -12.55
C ILE A 280 -10.27 23.74 -13.94
N LYS A 281 -11.17 23.43 -14.88
CA LYS A 281 -11.23 24.10 -16.19
C LYS A 281 -11.35 25.62 -16.06
N LEU A 282 -12.28 26.09 -15.23
CA LEU A 282 -12.44 27.53 -14.98
C LEU A 282 -11.18 28.19 -14.41
N ILE A 283 -10.50 27.51 -13.48
CA ILE A 283 -9.26 28.00 -12.86
C ILE A 283 -8.14 28.02 -13.91
N ALA A 284 -7.99 26.94 -14.69
CA ALA A 284 -6.97 26.80 -15.72
C ALA A 284 -7.11 27.89 -16.79
N GLU A 285 -8.31 28.12 -17.33
CA GLU A 285 -8.60 29.20 -18.27
C GLU A 285 -8.26 30.56 -17.66
N LYS A 286 -8.70 30.81 -16.40
CA LYS A 286 -8.43 32.09 -15.74
C LYS A 286 -6.98 32.36 -15.48
N GLN A 287 -6.22 31.34 -15.13
CA GLN A 287 -4.78 31.44 -14.84
C GLN A 287 -3.92 31.23 -16.10
N LYS A 288 -4.51 30.90 -17.25
CA LYS A 288 -3.81 30.58 -18.51
C LYS A 288 -2.83 29.42 -18.32
N LEU A 289 -3.28 28.36 -17.64
CA LEU A 289 -2.49 27.15 -17.32
C LEU A 289 -2.70 26.04 -18.37
N GLU A 290 -3.27 26.35 -19.52
CA GLU A 290 -3.38 25.36 -20.58
C GLU A 290 -1.98 24.98 -21.07
N PRO A 291 -1.62 23.72 -21.00
CA PRO A 291 -0.33 23.26 -21.52
C PRO A 291 -0.27 23.49 -23.04
N SER A 292 0.88 23.88 -23.51
CA SER A 292 1.11 23.91 -24.96
C SER A 292 0.99 22.47 -25.53
N GLU A 293 0.67 22.35 -26.81
CA GLU A 293 0.60 21.04 -27.49
C GLU A 293 1.91 20.24 -27.34
N LYS A 294 3.04 20.93 -27.28
CA LYS A 294 4.35 20.32 -27.08
C LYS A 294 4.48 19.75 -25.65
N GLU A 295 4.14 20.52 -24.63
CA GLU A 295 4.18 20.07 -23.22
C GLU A 295 3.22 18.91 -22.99
N TYR A 296 2.02 18.96 -23.60
CA TYR A 296 1.07 17.85 -23.55
C TYR A 296 1.66 16.56 -24.16
N LYS A 297 2.24 16.64 -25.36
CA LYS A 297 2.85 15.48 -26.02
C LYS A 297 4.06 14.92 -25.24
N GLU A 298 4.88 15.81 -24.66
CA GLU A 298 6.03 15.38 -23.84
C GLU A 298 5.56 14.64 -22.59
N LYS A 299 4.57 15.18 -21.87
CA LYS A 299 3.99 14.52 -20.70
C LYS A 299 3.27 13.21 -21.05
N PHE A 300 2.52 13.19 -22.12
CA PHE A 300 1.84 12.00 -22.59
C PHE A 300 2.84 10.88 -22.92
N LYS A 301 3.94 11.22 -23.59
CA LYS A 301 5.03 10.28 -23.87
C LYS A 301 5.65 9.73 -22.59
N GLU A 302 5.92 10.59 -21.61
CA GLU A 302 6.45 10.19 -20.31
C GLU A 302 5.52 9.18 -19.59
N TYR A 303 4.21 9.42 -19.58
CA TYR A 303 3.23 8.51 -18.99
C TYR A 303 3.13 7.17 -19.76
N ALA A 304 3.13 7.23 -21.09
CA ALA A 304 3.08 6.02 -21.90
C ALA A 304 4.34 5.14 -21.70
N GLU A 305 5.53 5.74 -21.64
CA GLU A 305 6.78 5.05 -21.32
C GLU A 305 6.75 4.41 -19.92
N GLN A 306 6.23 5.12 -18.90
CA GLN A 306 6.07 4.57 -17.55
C GLN A 306 5.08 3.41 -17.48
N ALA A 307 4.02 3.48 -18.28
CA ALA A 307 3.01 2.42 -18.38
C ALA A 307 3.45 1.23 -19.27
N GLY A 308 4.64 1.31 -19.92
CA GLY A 308 5.09 0.31 -20.87
C GLY A 308 4.22 0.23 -22.13
N ALA A 309 3.49 1.31 -22.44
CA ALA A 309 2.58 1.40 -23.58
C ALA A 309 3.28 2.01 -24.79
N ASP A 310 2.87 1.58 -25.99
CA ASP A 310 3.34 2.18 -27.24
C ASP A 310 2.70 3.56 -27.43
N VAL A 311 3.52 4.61 -27.45
CA VAL A 311 3.09 6.01 -27.61
C VAL A 311 2.29 6.20 -28.91
N ASP A 312 2.68 5.51 -29.99
CA ASP A 312 2.04 5.64 -31.31
C ASP A 312 0.65 4.98 -31.40
N ALA A 313 0.28 4.15 -30.40
CA ALA A 313 -1.04 3.52 -30.32
C ALA A 313 -2.11 4.45 -29.72
N TYR A 314 -1.73 5.59 -29.14
CA TYR A 314 -2.60 6.52 -28.42
C TYR A 314 -2.71 7.92 -29.07
N VAL A 315 -2.05 8.17 -30.19
CA VAL A 315 -2.08 9.46 -30.92
C VAL A 315 -3.01 9.43 -32.11
#